data_681aa2e98b4d516b53917bfd2291781f
#
_entry.id   681aa2e98b4d516b53917bfd2291781f
#
_cell.length_a   1.000
_cell.length_b   1.000
_cell.length_c   1.000
_cell.angle_alpha   90.00
_cell.angle_beta   90.00
_cell.angle_gamma   90.00
#
_symmetry.space_group_name_H-M   'P 1'
#
loop_
_entity.id
_entity.type
_entity.pdbx_description
1 polymer ?
#
loop_
_entity_poly.entity_id
_entity_poly.type
_entity_poly.pdbx_seq_one_letter_code
_entity_poly.pdbx_strand_id
1 'polypeptide(L)'
;MVVAPDDLFNDVFEDLMANELREAVVLDEDGFAVGIVTRSDVAVKPRRKVALVDHNEFSQAVDGLKEAEIVEIVDHHRIGDVSTNQPIRFTNVPVGSSATIVTLKLRDAGIDIPEGIAATLLSAIMTDTVILKSPTATDVDREQVEFLAGIIGKDATEFGLHVFNARGGDAEMDVKTLVTADSKEFK
;
A
#
# COMPACT_ATOMS: atom_id res chain seq x y z
N MET A 1 -8.22 -33.78 2.66
CA MET A 1 -7.86 -32.41 3.10
C MET A 1 -8.84 -31.46 2.44
N VAL A 2 -9.23 -30.44 3.17
CA VAL A 2 -10.13 -29.38 2.72
C VAL A 2 -9.40 -28.06 2.91
N VAL A 3 -9.55 -27.13 1.96
CA VAL A 3 -8.97 -25.78 1.96
C VAL A 3 -10.03 -24.77 1.53
N ALA A 4 -9.84 -23.50 1.86
CA ALA A 4 -10.68 -22.39 1.44
C ALA A 4 -10.13 -21.75 0.14
N PRO A 5 -10.97 -21.01 -0.63
CA PRO A 5 -10.55 -20.36 -1.87
C PRO A 5 -9.47 -19.29 -1.69
N ASP A 6 -9.35 -18.71 -0.49
CA ASP A 6 -8.42 -17.64 -0.11
C ASP A 6 -7.22 -18.15 0.71
N ASP A 7 -7.11 -19.47 0.96
CA ASP A 7 -5.92 -20.03 1.59
C ASP A 7 -4.65 -19.78 0.75
N LEU A 8 -3.55 -19.49 1.42
CA LEU A 8 -2.28 -19.22 0.75
C LEU A 8 -1.70 -20.51 0.11
N PHE A 9 -1.24 -20.41 -1.11
CA PHE A 9 -0.65 -21.53 -1.82
C PHE A 9 0.50 -22.22 -1.07
N ASN A 10 1.32 -21.47 -0.35
CA ASN A 10 2.43 -22.05 0.41
C ASN A 10 1.91 -22.93 1.55
N ASP A 11 0.92 -22.46 2.30
CA ASP A 11 0.35 -23.19 3.41
C ASP A 11 -0.32 -24.47 2.91
N VAL A 12 -1.10 -24.35 1.83
CA VAL A 12 -1.72 -25.51 1.17
C VAL A 12 -0.67 -26.52 0.67
N PHE A 13 0.44 -26.03 0.11
CA PHE A 13 1.53 -26.90 -0.34
C PHE A 13 2.21 -27.63 0.82
N GLU A 14 2.53 -26.90 1.90
CA GLU A 14 3.14 -27.48 3.09
C GLU A 14 2.23 -28.56 3.71
N ASP A 15 0.93 -28.29 3.79
CA ASP A 15 -0.05 -29.24 4.29
C ASP A 15 -0.20 -30.48 3.40
N LEU A 16 -0.24 -30.29 2.08
CA LEU A 16 -0.27 -31.43 1.14
C LEU A 16 1.00 -32.30 1.25
N MET A 17 2.15 -31.66 1.47
CA MET A 17 3.42 -32.37 1.63
C MET A 17 3.50 -33.08 2.99
N ALA A 18 3.16 -32.40 4.08
CA ALA A 18 3.21 -32.95 5.44
C ALA A 18 2.27 -34.14 5.63
N ASN A 19 1.12 -34.13 4.97
CA ASN A 19 0.13 -35.20 5.04
C ASN A 19 0.26 -36.23 3.92
N GLU A 20 1.29 -36.17 3.07
CA GLU A 20 1.53 -37.06 1.91
C GLU A 20 0.35 -37.09 0.91
N LEU A 21 -0.49 -36.05 0.89
CA LEU A 21 -1.65 -35.94 0.02
C LEU A 21 -1.25 -35.36 -1.34
N ARG A 22 -1.95 -35.77 -2.40
CA ARG A 22 -1.73 -35.27 -3.76
C ARG A 22 -2.62 -34.09 -4.13
N GLU A 23 -3.78 -33.99 -3.44
CA GLU A 23 -4.84 -33.04 -3.76
C GLU A 23 -5.64 -32.66 -2.52
N ALA A 24 -6.29 -31.51 -2.56
CA ALA A 24 -7.27 -31.07 -1.58
C ALA A 24 -8.52 -30.55 -2.29
N VAL A 25 -9.67 -30.69 -1.62
CA VAL A 25 -10.94 -30.12 -2.09
C VAL A 25 -11.05 -28.68 -1.60
N VAL A 26 -11.40 -27.78 -2.50
CA VAL A 26 -11.66 -26.38 -2.15
C VAL A 26 -13.15 -26.24 -1.84
N LEU A 27 -13.49 -25.82 -0.62
CA LEU A 27 -14.87 -25.56 -0.20
C LEU A 27 -15.09 -24.04 -0.04
N ASP A 28 -16.27 -23.58 -0.41
CA ASP A 28 -16.72 -22.23 -0.09
C ASP A 28 -17.19 -22.10 1.36
N GLU A 29 -17.66 -20.89 1.73
CA GLU A 29 -18.14 -20.57 3.08
C GLU A 29 -19.38 -21.39 3.48
N ASP A 30 -20.17 -21.86 2.51
CA ASP A 30 -21.35 -22.69 2.72
C ASP A 30 -21.03 -24.21 2.76
N GLY A 31 -19.76 -24.57 2.57
CA GLY A 31 -19.28 -25.96 2.59
C GLY A 31 -19.46 -26.72 1.27
N PHE A 32 -19.78 -26.03 0.17
CA PHE A 32 -19.88 -26.67 -1.14
C PHE A 32 -18.51 -26.74 -1.81
N ALA A 33 -18.26 -27.84 -2.50
CA ALA A 33 -17.03 -28.03 -3.27
C ALA A 33 -17.05 -27.13 -4.51
N VAL A 34 -16.12 -26.16 -4.56
CA VAL A 34 -15.97 -25.20 -5.66
C VAL A 34 -14.74 -25.49 -6.53
N GLY A 35 -13.87 -26.41 -6.10
CA GLY A 35 -12.70 -26.79 -6.85
C GLY A 35 -11.87 -27.89 -6.21
N ILE A 36 -10.78 -28.22 -6.88
CA ILE A 36 -9.73 -29.14 -6.41
C ILE A 36 -8.40 -28.45 -6.67
N VAL A 37 -7.49 -28.50 -5.71
CA VAL A 37 -6.10 -28.05 -5.87
C VAL A 37 -5.17 -29.25 -5.74
N THR A 38 -4.20 -29.36 -6.65
CA THR A 38 -3.21 -30.43 -6.67
C THR A 38 -1.81 -29.92 -6.35
N ARG A 39 -0.88 -30.82 -5.98
CA ARG A 39 0.55 -30.47 -5.84
C ARG A 39 1.12 -29.83 -7.10
N SER A 40 0.65 -30.22 -8.28
CA SER A 40 1.11 -29.69 -9.55
C SER A 40 0.65 -28.24 -9.74
N ASP A 41 -0.57 -27.89 -9.34
CA ASP A 41 -1.09 -26.53 -9.42
C ASP A 41 -0.30 -25.60 -8.52
N VAL A 42 0.00 -26.04 -7.31
CA VAL A 42 0.78 -25.25 -6.34
C VAL A 42 2.25 -25.14 -6.75
N ALA A 43 2.81 -26.16 -7.44
CA ALA A 43 4.19 -26.13 -7.94
C ALA A 43 4.38 -25.13 -9.10
N VAL A 44 3.34 -24.90 -9.91
CA VAL A 44 3.32 -23.95 -11.05
C VAL A 44 2.78 -22.59 -10.59
N LYS A 45 3.15 -22.10 -9.44
CA LYS A 45 2.65 -20.85 -8.83
C LYS A 45 2.47 -19.70 -9.83
N PRO A 46 1.24 -19.34 -10.23
CA PRO A 46 1.02 -18.07 -10.91
C PRO A 46 1.22 -16.96 -9.88
N ARG A 47 2.42 -16.37 -9.85
CA ARG A 47 2.69 -15.23 -8.96
C ARG A 47 1.87 -14.04 -9.42
N ARG A 48 1.05 -13.51 -8.52
CA ARG A 48 0.35 -12.25 -8.78
C ARG A 48 1.36 -11.13 -8.87
N LYS A 49 1.25 -10.32 -9.92
CA LYS A 49 2.06 -9.11 -10.07
C LYS A 49 1.51 -8.01 -9.19
N VAL A 50 2.36 -7.41 -8.38
CA VAL A 50 1.99 -6.33 -7.46
C VAL A 50 2.94 -5.16 -7.60
N ALA A 51 2.41 -3.95 -7.47
CA ALA A 51 3.18 -2.74 -7.27
C ALA A 51 3.03 -2.33 -5.80
N LEU A 52 4.15 -2.02 -5.14
CA LEU A 52 4.13 -1.48 -3.78
C LEU A 52 4.10 0.04 -3.86
N VAL A 53 3.25 0.65 -3.06
CA VAL A 53 3.15 2.10 -2.92
C VAL A 53 3.22 2.45 -1.45
N ASP A 54 4.05 3.43 -1.10
CA ASP A 54 4.19 3.98 0.24
C ASP A 54 4.84 3.04 1.27
N HIS A 55 5.44 1.96 0.83
CA HIS A 55 6.26 1.07 1.66
C HIS A 55 7.18 0.21 0.81
N ASN A 56 8.29 -0.22 1.40
CA ASN A 56 9.24 -1.16 0.81
C ASN A 56 9.80 -2.14 1.86
N GLU A 57 9.01 -2.46 2.88
CA GLU A 57 9.31 -3.44 3.92
C GLU A 57 8.25 -4.54 3.98
N PHE A 58 8.66 -5.81 4.10
CA PHE A 58 7.73 -6.94 4.19
C PHE A 58 6.81 -6.85 5.41
N SER A 59 7.29 -6.26 6.51
CA SER A 59 6.53 -6.08 7.74
C SER A 59 5.37 -5.09 7.63
N GLN A 60 5.37 -4.25 6.60
CA GLN A 60 4.34 -3.25 6.33
C GLN A 60 3.38 -3.69 5.23
N ALA A 61 3.68 -4.80 4.57
CA ALA A 61 2.90 -5.30 3.45
C ALA A 61 1.77 -6.23 3.93
N VAL A 62 0.82 -6.45 3.03
CA VAL A 62 -0.23 -7.45 3.22
C VAL A 62 0.34 -8.86 3.24
N ASP A 63 -0.37 -9.78 3.90
CA ASP A 63 -0.02 -11.18 3.89
C ASP A 63 0.05 -11.74 2.45
N GLY A 64 0.98 -12.65 2.21
CA GLY A 64 1.19 -13.25 0.89
C GLY A 64 2.11 -12.46 -0.05
N LEU A 65 2.64 -11.28 0.33
CA LEU A 65 3.57 -10.53 -0.53
C LEU A 65 4.79 -11.36 -0.95
N LYS A 66 5.30 -12.24 -0.09
CA LYS A 66 6.46 -13.13 -0.41
C LYS A 66 6.16 -14.11 -1.55
N GLU A 67 4.89 -14.38 -1.82
CA GLU A 67 4.43 -15.26 -2.91
C GLU A 67 4.15 -14.49 -4.19
N ALA A 68 4.05 -13.17 -4.13
CA ALA A 68 3.79 -12.31 -5.26
C ALA A 68 5.08 -12.03 -6.07
N GLU A 69 4.90 -11.52 -7.28
CA GLU A 69 5.95 -10.94 -8.12
C GLU A 69 5.85 -9.41 -7.99
N ILE A 70 6.78 -8.80 -7.27
CA ILE A 70 6.86 -7.34 -7.18
C ILE A 70 7.39 -6.83 -8.51
N VAL A 71 6.63 -5.97 -9.19
CA VAL A 71 6.99 -5.42 -10.51
C VAL A 71 7.37 -3.94 -10.46
N GLU A 72 6.91 -3.21 -9.45
CA GLU A 72 7.25 -1.81 -9.23
C GLU A 72 7.16 -1.45 -7.75
N ILE A 73 8.00 -0.50 -7.32
CA ILE A 73 7.91 0.15 -6.01
C ILE A 73 7.93 1.66 -6.23
N VAL A 74 6.98 2.36 -5.59
CA VAL A 74 6.90 3.83 -5.52
C VAL A 74 6.86 4.23 -4.07
N ASP A 75 7.92 4.88 -3.57
CA ASP A 75 8.07 5.12 -2.14
C ASP A 75 8.89 6.39 -1.85
N HIS A 76 8.75 6.95 -0.65
CA HIS A 76 9.51 8.08 -0.15
C HIS A 76 10.24 7.79 1.17
N HIS A 77 10.07 6.59 1.70
CA HIS A 77 10.72 6.15 2.94
C HIS A 77 12.17 5.72 2.72
N ARG A 78 12.88 5.44 3.81
CA ARG A 78 14.15 4.73 3.75
C ARG A 78 13.99 3.39 3.06
N ILE A 79 15.05 2.92 2.42
CA ILE A 79 15.03 1.58 1.79
C ILE A 79 15.02 0.52 2.89
N GLY A 80 14.03 -0.35 2.86
CA GLY A 80 13.80 -1.44 3.79
C GLY A 80 14.42 -2.78 3.34
N ASP A 81 13.70 -3.87 3.58
CA ASP A 81 14.16 -5.24 3.41
C ASP A 81 13.55 -5.99 2.21
N VAL A 82 12.73 -5.31 1.39
CA VAL A 82 12.14 -5.94 0.21
C VAL A 82 13.23 -6.33 -0.78
N SER A 83 13.21 -7.59 -1.21
CA SER A 83 14.07 -8.13 -2.25
C SER A 83 13.25 -8.70 -3.40
N THR A 84 13.76 -8.62 -4.62
CA THR A 84 13.09 -9.10 -5.83
C THR A 84 13.97 -10.07 -6.60
N ASN A 85 13.34 -11.06 -7.26
CA ASN A 85 14.05 -12.05 -8.08
C ASN A 85 14.36 -11.55 -9.50
N GLN A 86 13.76 -10.43 -9.90
CA GLN A 86 13.90 -9.80 -11.21
C GLN A 86 14.18 -8.31 -11.03
N PRO A 87 14.87 -7.66 -11.98
CA PRO A 87 14.95 -6.20 -11.99
C PRO A 87 13.56 -5.59 -12.10
N ILE A 88 13.30 -4.58 -11.26
CA ILE A 88 12.01 -3.88 -11.21
C ILE A 88 12.22 -2.38 -11.39
N ARG A 89 11.12 -1.65 -11.63
CA ARG A 89 11.13 -0.21 -11.50
C ARG A 89 11.01 0.16 -10.02
N PHE A 90 12.03 0.85 -9.50
CA PHE A 90 12.03 1.33 -8.12
C PHE A 90 12.19 2.86 -8.14
N THR A 91 11.12 3.58 -7.80
CA THR A 91 11.10 5.03 -7.66
C THR A 91 11.07 5.38 -6.19
N ASN A 92 12.20 5.81 -5.65
CA ASN A 92 12.29 6.32 -4.28
C ASN A 92 12.85 7.75 -4.33
N VAL A 93 12.07 8.71 -3.83
CA VAL A 93 12.41 10.14 -3.86
C VAL A 93 12.19 10.71 -2.46
N PRO A 94 13.15 11.49 -1.91
CA PRO A 94 13.01 12.09 -0.59
C PRO A 94 12.07 13.30 -0.63
N VAL A 95 10.77 13.04 -0.67
CA VAL A 95 9.66 14.00 -0.61
C VAL A 95 8.79 13.72 0.60
N GLY A 96 7.83 14.56 0.87
CA GLY A 96 6.96 14.45 2.05
C GLY A 96 5.89 13.38 1.96
N SER A 97 5.56 12.89 0.74
CA SER A 97 4.50 11.88 0.53
C SER A 97 4.74 11.10 -0.76
N SER A 98 4.42 9.80 -0.77
CA SER A 98 4.37 9.00 -2.01
C SER A 98 3.33 9.52 -3.00
N ALA A 99 2.26 10.19 -2.54
CA ALA A 99 1.28 10.83 -3.40
C ALA A 99 1.88 11.97 -4.25
N THR A 100 2.91 12.64 -3.76
CA THR A 100 3.71 13.63 -4.51
C THR A 100 4.38 12.95 -5.71
N ILE A 101 5.00 11.79 -5.51
CA ILE A 101 5.65 11.03 -6.59
C ILE A 101 4.61 10.55 -7.62
N VAL A 102 3.47 10.03 -7.14
CA VAL A 102 2.38 9.59 -8.02
C VAL A 102 1.86 10.75 -8.86
N THR A 103 1.66 11.93 -8.25
CA THR A 103 1.22 13.13 -8.98
C THR A 103 2.22 13.53 -10.07
N LEU A 104 3.51 13.54 -9.76
CA LEU A 104 4.56 13.79 -10.74
C LEU A 104 4.52 12.80 -11.90
N LYS A 105 4.42 11.50 -11.60
CA LYS A 105 4.36 10.44 -12.64
C LYS A 105 3.15 10.62 -13.56
N LEU A 106 1.99 11.00 -13.03
CA LEU A 106 0.78 11.24 -13.83
C LEU A 106 0.96 12.48 -14.72
N ARG A 107 1.52 13.57 -14.18
CA ARG A 107 1.82 14.80 -14.94
C ARG A 107 2.84 14.54 -16.05
N ASP A 108 3.93 13.85 -15.75
CA ASP A 108 4.98 13.52 -16.72
C ASP A 108 4.46 12.62 -17.85
N ALA A 109 3.51 11.75 -17.54
CA ALA A 109 2.84 10.90 -18.51
C ALA A 109 1.75 11.63 -19.31
N GLY A 110 1.45 12.89 -19.01
CA GLY A 110 0.37 13.66 -19.65
C GLY A 110 -1.02 13.10 -19.38
N ILE A 111 -1.20 12.43 -18.24
CA ILE A 111 -2.49 11.83 -17.83
C ILE A 111 -3.31 12.89 -17.11
N ASP A 112 -4.52 13.15 -17.59
CA ASP A 112 -5.47 14.02 -16.92
C ASP A 112 -5.89 13.41 -15.58
N ILE A 113 -5.82 14.19 -14.51
CA ILE A 113 -6.17 13.73 -13.15
C ILE A 113 -7.62 14.16 -12.87
N PRO A 114 -8.56 13.22 -12.74
CA PRO A 114 -9.93 13.55 -12.35
C PRO A 114 -9.99 14.21 -10.97
N GLU A 115 -10.97 15.09 -10.75
CA GLU A 115 -11.14 15.85 -9.50
C GLU A 115 -11.13 14.96 -8.25
N GLY A 116 -11.82 13.82 -8.26
CA GLY A 116 -11.85 12.87 -7.14
C GLY A 116 -10.48 12.27 -6.83
N ILE A 117 -9.68 11.96 -7.88
CA ILE A 117 -8.30 11.47 -7.71
C ILE A 117 -7.40 12.59 -7.22
N ALA A 118 -7.54 13.82 -7.75
CA ALA A 118 -6.79 14.98 -7.30
C ALA A 118 -7.07 15.27 -5.82
N ALA A 119 -8.32 15.20 -5.37
CA ALA A 119 -8.70 15.36 -3.98
C ALA A 119 -8.08 14.27 -3.08
N THR A 120 -8.04 13.02 -3.54
CA THR A 120 -7.42 11.90 -2.80
C THR A 120 -5.90 12.10 -2.65
N LEU A 121 -5.21 12.42 -3.77
CA LEU A 121 -3.77 12.69 -3.74
C LEU A 121 -3.43 13.89 -2.86
N LEU A 122 -4.20 14.98 -2.98
CA LEU A 122 -4.03 16.15 -2.13
C LEU A 122 -4.24 15.82 -0.66
N SER A 123 -5.26 15.02 -0.32
CA SER A 123 -5.50 14.57 1.06
C SER A 123 -4.30 13.83 1.63
N ALA A 124 -3.70 12.91 0.86
CA ALA A 124 -2.53 12.16 1.28
C ALA A 124 -1.32 13.09 1.53
N ILE A 125 -0.99 13.98 0.57
CA ILE A 125 0.13 14.92 0.75
C ILE A 125 -0.07 15.80 1.99
N MET A 126 -1.29 16.36 2.17
CA MET A 126 -1.59 17.22 3.31
C MET A 126 -1.50 16.48 4.64
N THR A 127 -1.88 15.19 4.65
CA THR A 127 -1.81 14.36 5.87
C THR A 127 -0.38 14.02 6.23
N ASP A 128 0.41 13.50 5.29
CA ASP A 128 1.78 13.07 5.51
C ASP A 128 2.70 14.22 5.86
N THR A 129 2.44 15.40 5.29
CA THR A 129 3.24 16.60 5.51
C THR A 129 2.71 17.50 6.65
N VAL A 130 1.66 17.09 7.35
CA VAL A 130 1.00 17.89 8.40
C VAL A 130 0.66 19.31 7.86
N ILE A 131 -0.07 19.35 6.76
CA ILE A 131 -0.42 20.59 6.03
C ILE A 131 0.86 21.40 5.69
N LEU A 132 1.86 20.71 5.09
CA LEU A 132 3.16 21.26 4.69
C LEU A 132 3.98 21.86 5.85
N LYS A 133 3.68 21.49 7.09
CA LYS A 133 4.40 21.96 8.30
C LYS A 133 5.45 20.96 8.79
N SER A 134 5.40 19.71 8.34
CA SER A 134 6.41 18.69 8.67
C SER A 134 7.78 19.12 8.14
N PRO A 135 8.88 18.83 8.86
CA PRO A 135 10.23 19.02 8.35
C PRO A 135 10.55 18.14 7.13
N THR A 136 9.75 17.14 6.87
CA THR A 136 9.86 16.29 5.66
C THR A 136 9.22 16.89 4.42
N ALA A 137 8.39 17.95 4.58
CA ALA A 137 7.76 18.63 3.46
C ALA A 137 8.80 19.38 2.60
N THR A 138 8.80 19.12 1.30
CA THR A 138 9.72 19.70 0.33
C THR A 138 9.03 20.74 -0.57
N ASP A 139 9.81 21.48 -1.36
CA ASP A 139 9.25 22.39 -2.37
C ASP A 139 8.51 21.63 -3.46
N VAL A 140 8.92 20.38 -3.74
CA VAL A 140 8.23 19.50 -4.68
C VAL A 140 6.81 19.18 -4.19
N ASP A 141 6.64 18.89 -2.89
CA ASP A 141 5.32 18.66 -2.30
C ASP A 141 4.42 19.90 -2.44
N ARG A 142 4.98 21.10 -2.18
CA ARG A 142 4.26 22.39 -2.29
C ARG A 142 3.75 22.59 -3.72
N GLU A 143 4.60 22.36 -4.72
CA GLU A 143 4.22 22.49 -6.13
C GLU A 143 3.07 21.53 -6.51
N GLN A 144 3.14 20.25 -6.05
CA GLN A 144 2.07 19.30 -6.35
C GLN A 144 0.78 19.63 -5.61
N VAL A 145 0.87 20.16 -4.38
CA VAL A 145 -0.30 20.65 -3.63
C VAL A 145 -0.98 21.80 -4.36
N GLU A 146 -0.24 22.80 -4.85
CA GLU A 146 -0.81 23.91 -5.63
C GLU A 146 -1.48 23.40 -6.92
N PHE A 147 -0.84 22.48 -7.63
CA PHE A 147 -1.37 21.90 -8.84
C PHE A 147 -2.68 21.14 -8.60
N LEU A 148 -2.73 20.26 -7.59
CA LEU A 148 -3.90 19.46 -7.25
C LEU A 148 -5.05 20.35 -6.70
N ALA A 149 -4.72 21.34 -5.87
CA ALA A 149 -5.69 22.32 -5.37
C ALA A 149 -6.34 23.12 -6.51
N GLY A 150 -5.57 23.43 -7.56
CA GLY A 150 -6.07 24.07 -8.78
C GLY A 150 -7.09 23.21 -9.51
N ILE A 151 -6.90 21.88 -9.57
CA ILE A 151 -7.86 20.94 -10.20
C ILE A 151 -9.18 20.93 -9.43
N ILE A 152 -9.14 20.85 -8.10
CA ILE A 152 -10.36 20.78 -7.26
C ILE A 152 -10.98 22.14 -6.99
N GLY A 153 -10.32 23.25 -7.38
CA GLY A 153 -10.84 24.60 -7.18
C GLY A 153 -11.00 25.04 -5.72
N LYS A 154 -10.14 24.53 -4.82
CA LYS A 154 -10.20 24.81 -3.37
C LYS A 154 -8.86 25.35 -2.84
N ASP A 155 -8.92 26.12 -1.77
CA ASP A 155 -7.72 26.47 -1.00
C ASP A 155 -7.13 25.22 -0.36
N ALA A 156 -5.84 24.98 -0.59
CA ALA A 156 -5.16 23.76 -0.13
C ALA A 156 -5.11 23.66 1.40
N THR A 157 -4.90 24.77 2.10
CA THR A 157 -4.81 24.79 3.57
C THR A 157 -6.16 24.53 4.20
N GLU A 158 -7.22 25.19 3.69
CA GLU A 158 -8.59 24.96 4.14
C GLU A 158 -9.01 23.51 3.91
N PHE A 159 -8.70 22.97 2.72
CA PHE A 159 -8.97 21.58 2.39
C PHE A 159 -8.22 20.62 3.33
N GLY A 160 -6.93 20.84 3.57
CA GLY A 160 -6.12 20.04 4.49
C GLY A 160 -6.67 20.06 5.93
N LEU A 161 -7.07 21.22 6.43
CA LEU A 161 -7.70 21.34 7.75
C LEU A 161 -9.03 20.57 7.81
N HIS A 162 -9.82 20.60 6.73
CA HIS A 162 -11.05 19.83 6.65
C HIS A 162 -10.78 18.31 6.72
N VAL A 163 -9.76 17.83 6.01
CA VAL A 163 -9.33 16.41 6.04
C VAL A 163 -8.90 16.00 7.45
N PHE A 164 -8.08 16.80 8.13
CA PHE A 164 -7.68 16.53 9.51
C PHE A 164 -8.86 16.47 10.47
N ASN A 165 -9.78 17.43 10.38
CA ASN A 165 -10.97 17.46 11.23
C ASN A 165 -11.90 16.25 10.98
N ALA A 166 -11.97 15.75 9.73
CA ALA A 166 -12.79 14.60 9.38
C ALA A 166 -12.22 13.27 9.91
N ARG A 167 -10.92 13.18 10.22
CA ARG A 167 -10.32 11.98 10.85
C ARG A 167 -10.86 11.70 12.25
N GLY A 168 -11.42 12.70 12.93
CA GLY A 168 -12.40 12.55 14.03
C GLY A 168 -12.03 11.72 15.26
N GLY A 169 -10.80 11.22 15.39
CA GLY A 169 -10.42 10.29 16.46
C GLY A 169 -9.64 10.94 17.63
N ASP A 170 -8.99 12.06 17.37
CA ASP A 170 -7.99 12.60 18.31
C ASP A 170 -8.63 13.29 19.52
N ALA A 171 -9.90 13.73 19.43
CA ALA A 171 -10.60 14.42 20.51
C ALA A 171 -11.05 13.49 21.66
N GLU A 172 -11.12 12.18 21.43
CA GLU A 172 -11.52 11.18 22.44
C GLU A 172 -10.34 10.32 22.94
N MET A 173 -9.15 10.48 22.36
CA MET A 173 -7.95 9.73 22.80
C MET A 173 -7.34 10.34 24.04
N ASP A 174 -6.96 9.49 25.02
CA ASP A 174 -6.15 9.93 26.14
C ASP A 174 -4.75 10.39 25.68
N VAL A 175 -4.14 11.31 26.42
CA VAL A 175 -2.86 11.95 26.04
C VAL A 175 -1.75 10.92 25.81
N LYS A 176 -1.74 9.79 26.52
CA LYS A 176 -0.71 8.77 26.37
C LYS A 176 -0.87 8.05 25.04
N THR A 177 -2.08 7.67 24.69
CA THR A 177 -2.41 7.05 23.39
C THR A 177 -2.10 8.01 22.25
N LEU A 178 -2.40 9.30 22.39
CA LEU A 178 -2.12 10.32 21.37
C LEU A 178 -0.61 10.49 21.12
N VAL A 179 0.21 10.47 22.15
CA VAL A 179 1.67 10.62 22.06
C VAL A 179 2.33 9.35 21.53
N THR A 180 1.74 8.17 21.75
CA THR A 180 2.34 6.88 21.35
C THR A 180 1.76 6.29 20.05
N ALA A 181 0.65 6.86 19.54
CA ALA A 181 -0.08 6.30 18.40
C ALA A 181 0.78 6.16 17.12
N ASP A 182 1.80 7.00 16.96
CA ASP A 182 2.71 6.97 15.80
C ASP A 182 4.19 6.82 16.21
N SER A 183 4.44 6.30 17.42
CA SER A 183 5.81 6.09 17.88
C SER A 183 6.41 4.82 17.26
N LYS A 184 7.51 4.96 16.53
CA LYS A 184 8.31 3.84 16.00
C LYS A 184 9.55 3.66 16.86
N GLU A 185 9.75 2.46 17.42
CA GLU A 185 11.04 2.09 18.03
C GLU A 185 12.05 1.79 16.92
N PHE A 186 13.11 2.58 16.85
CA PHE A 186 14.25 2.29 16.01
C PHE A 186 15.26 1.47 16.85
N LYS A 187 15.55 0.25 16.43
CA LYS A 187 16.63 -0.59 16.95
C LYS A 187 17.87 -0.47 16.10
#